data_d21da66a4e4ef940a05a128bc25bab22
#
_entry.id   d21da66a4e4ef940a05a128bc25bab22
#
_cell.length_a   1.000
_cell.length_b   1.000
_cell.length_c   1.000
_cell.angle_alpha   90.00
_cell.angle_beta   90.00
_cell.angle_gamma   90.00
#
_symmetry.space_group_name_H-M   'P 1'
#
loop_
_entity.id
_entity.type
_entity.pdbx_description
1 polymer ?
#
loop_
_entity_poly.entity_id
_entity_poly.type
_entity_poly.pdbx_seq_one_letter_code
_entity_poly.pdbx_strand_id
1 'polypeptide(L)'
;ISYEMKSTEDNRLIDNGTLAGWKQKDGKITLNYQASAIMEQGTEYFWEIIIKTDKYEQINYYARVMVTDKEFVTEQIKFAKNFAQTALKGEGASKLAQYIEPDSSLPNDNLGQTTIKSSYNSLIWTSLKPELISDITITAKEFCIKDTGEAGTYTMNYQIRTTNAEKVKEKYNVSETITIWSCAGRIYVLAYDREVNQIWTADKNNVGGSFIDLGIQKETKADFVESSNQQFMAFQVNGDVYVMDLNERKIKQVYNLNAKNAEQLNNTKARVITVNDKGNVDYMIYGYSKAKEHVGENGISILRYNYESNSSKEAAFVPCKVPAYNLEKQLSQLCYVGDGTLYIMMNNTIYYANLKTKEWGALVENVEDGSFAINSDGSMLAYNTSGKAYDTENITIVNLKNGEKKTIEAGADNIITVYGYTGTNLIYGIGSQSDVSKKSFVPVSKLVIVDKDYKEVKSYSQNKVYITGVEITDNIINIKRYKGKSQISDDQLLDNTETKKPVAKTSYYVDDVKQKELALAFTNALDGTKQLSVEKIGKVTFDSSSKVNATFESKKENNYYVYGYGKLQGIYSDKNAATNAAKATYGLVTDNRGHKIWVFEENYN
;
A
#
# COMPACT_ATOMS: atom_id res chain seq x y z
N ILE A 1 -11.76 -2.94 -32.80
CA ILE A 1 -12.08 -3.35 -31.43
C ILE A 1 -12.71 -4.72 -31.49
N SER A 2 -12.16 -5.67 -30.76
CA SER A 2 -12.72 -7.01 -30.57
C SER A 2 -12.96 -7.30 -29.10
N TYR A 3 -13.61 -8.39 -28.79
CA TYR A 3 -13.90 -8.81 -27.41
C TYR A 3 -13.83 -10.34 -27.27
N GLU A 4 -13.59 -10.75 -26.04
CA GLU A 4 -13.79 -12.11 -25.56
C GLU A 4 -14.61 -12.05 -24.26
N MET A 5 -15.57 -12.93 -24.10
CA MET A 5 -16.30 -13.14 -22.87
C MET A 5 -16.02 -14.54 -22.33
N LYS A 6 -15.61 -14.61 -21.08
CA LYS A 6 -15.20 -15.86 -20.43
C LYS A 6 -15.95 -16.05 -19.11
N SER A 7 -16.25 -17.29 -18.77
CA SER A 7 -16.75 -17.65 -17.44
C SER A 7 -15.66 -17.41 -16.40
N THR A 8 -16.03 -16.85 -15.24
CA THR A 8 -15.13 -16.69 -14.10
C THR A 8 -14.90 -17.99 -13.34
N GLU A 9 -15.69 -19.03 -13.58
CA GLU A 9 -15.60 -20.30 -12.88
C GLU A 9 -14.51 -21.21 -13.45
N ASP A 10 -14.48 -21.36 -14.79
CA ASP A 10 -13.61 -22.31 -15.49
C ASP A 10 -12.76 -21.66 -16.60
N ASN A 11 -12.82 -20.34 -16.74
CA ASN A 11 -12.16 -19.56 -17.78
C ASN A 11 -12.55 -19.99 -19.21
N ARG A 12 -13.68 -20.64 -19.35
CA ARG A 12 -14.22 -21.10 -20.64
C ARG A 12 -14.67 -19.91 -21.47
N LEU A 13 -14.26 -19.87 -22.74
CA LEU A 13 -14.74 -18.88 -23.68
C LEU A 13 -16.25 -19.08 -23.93
N ILE A 14 -17.03 -18.05 -23.69
CA ILE A 14 -18.48 -18.03 -23.85
C ILE A 14 -18.86 -17.40 -25.18
N ASP A 15 -18.25 -16.25 -25.49
CA ASP A 15 -18.53 -15.48 -26.69
C ASP A 15 -17.29 -14.69 -27.11
N ASN A 16 -17.13 -14.44 -28.40
CA ASN A 16 -16.10 -13.56 -28.93
C ASN A 16 -16.55 -12.90 -30.23
N GLY A 17 -15.89 -11.84 -30.62
CA GLY A 17 -16.21 -11.19 -31.87
C GLY A 17 -15.59 -9.82 -32.03
N THR A 18 -16.05 -9.14 -33.09
CA THR A 18 -15.65 -7.75 -33.38
C THR A 18 -16.82 -6.81 -33.08
N LEU A 19 -16.53 -5.75 -32.33
CA LEU A 19 -17.51 -4.71 -32.03
C LEU A 19 -17.51 -3.67 -33.16
N ALA A 20 -18.54 -3.72 -33.97
CA ALA A 20 -18.76 -2.75 -35.05
C ALA A 20 -19.65 -1.59 -34.54
N GLY A 21 -19.61 -0.45 -35.23
CA GLY A 21 -20.50 0.68 -34.96
C GLY A 21 -20.21 1.48 -33.70
N TRP A 22 -18.99 1.39 -33.16
CA TRP A 22 -18.56 2.23 -32.05
C TRP A 22 -18.55 3.73 -32.44
N LYS A 23 -18.80 4.58 -31.45
CA LYS A 23 -18.79 6.04 -31.61
C LYS A 23 -17.78 6.66 -30.67
N GLN A 24 -17.04 7.64 -31.16
CA GLN A 24 -16.13 8.44 -30.34
C GLN A 24 -16.65 9.86 -30.21
N LYS A 25 -16.80 10.33 -28.99
CA LYS A 25 -17.18 11.72 -28.68
C LYS A 25 -16.51 12.13 -27.37
N ASP A 26 -15.93 13.34 -27.35
CA ASP A 26 -15.32 13.97 -26.17
C ASP A 26 -14.29 13.06 -25.44
N GLY A 27 -13.45 12.36 -26.24
CA GLY A 27 -12.43 11.44 -25.73
C GLY A 27 -12.98 10.11 -25.17
N LYS A 28 -14.27 9.86 -25.31
CA LYS A 28 -14.93 8.61 -24.90
C LYS A 28 -15.31 7.79 -26.12
N ILE A 29 -15.12 6.47 -26.02
CA ILE A 29 -15.60 5.49 -26.99
C ILE A 29 -16.84 4.83 -26.41
N THR A 30 -17.95 4.87 -27.11
CA THR A 30 -19.17 4.16 -26.77
C THR A 30 -19.28 2.92 -27.63
N LEU A 31 -19.40 1.78 -26.96
CA LEU A 31 -19.58 0.45 -27.56
C LEU A 31 -20.98 -0.05 -27.24
N ASN A 32 -21.64 -0.64 -28.24
CA ASN A 32 -22.88 -1.37 -28.03
C ASN A 32 -22.58 -2.86 -28.25
N TYR A 33 -22.86 -3.64 -27.23
CA TYR A 33 -22.73 -5.09 -27.27
C TYR A 33 -24.10 -5.74 -27.04
N GLN A 34 -24.44 -6.69 -27.86
CA GLN A 34 -25.58 -7.55 -27.67
C GLN A 34 -25.08 -8.97 -27.53
N ALA A 35 -25.34 -9.59 -26.38
CA ALA A 35 -24.92 -10.95 -26.11
C ALA A 35 -25.57 -11.90 -27.12
N SER A 36 -24.75 -12.70 -27.80
CA SER A 36 -25.19 -13.73 -28.73
C SER A 36 -25.24 -15.11 -28.07
N ALA A 37 -24.46 -15.29 -27.00
CA ALA A 37 -24.39 -16.53 -26.25
C ALA A 37 -25.42 -16.60 -25.13
N ILE A 38 -25.79 -17.82 -24.75
CA ILE A 38 -26.62 -18.07 -23.57
C ILE A 38 -25.74 -17.89 -22.34
N MET A 39 -26.04 -16.86 -21.56
CA MET A 39 -25.42 -16.62 -20.25
C MET A 39 -26.35 -17.14 -19.16
N GLU A 40 -25.79 -17.90 -18.23
CA GLU A 40 -26.53 -18.44 -17.11
C GLU A 40 -26.85 -17.36 -16.09
N GLN A 41 -28.07 -17.35 -15.59
CA GLN A 41 -28.52 -16.40 -14.60
C GLN A 41 -27.77 -16.58 -13.27
N GLY A 42 -27.34 -15.47 -12.67
CA GLY A 42 -26.58 -15.47 -11.43
C GLY A 42 -25.11 -15.87 -11.59
N THR A 43 -24.70 -16.24 -12.80
CA THR A 43 -23.30 -16.55 -13.11
C THR A 43 -22.55 -15.29 -13.55
N GLU A 44 -21.35 -15.13 -13.03
CA GLU A 44 -20.48 -14.01 -13.37
C GLU A 44 -19.53 -14.36 -14.51
N TYR A 45 -19.39 -13.43 -15.42
CA TYR A 45 -18.50 -13.50 -16.58
C TYR A 45 -17.54 -12.32 -16.53
N PHE A 46 -16.37 -12.47 -17.11
CA PHE A 46 -15.56 -11.32 -17.42
C PHE A 46 -15.51 -11.07 -18.93
N TRP A 47 -15.57 -9.81 -19.26
CA TRP A 47 -15.59 -9.30 -20.61
C TRP A 47 -14.28 -8.58 -20.88
N GLU A 48 -13.48 -9.13 -21.79
CA GLU A 48 -12.23 -8.55 -22.25
C GLU A 48 -12.49 -7.79 -23.55
N ILE A 49 -12.20 -6.50 -23.54
CA ILE A 49 -12.28 -5.62 -24.70
C ILE A 49 -10.88 -5.39 -25.22
N ILE A 50 -10.62 -5.78 -26.46
CA ILE A 50 -9.32 -5.75 -27.08
C ILE A 50 -9.29 -4.62 -28.12
N ILE A 51 -8.47 -3.62 -27.91
CA ILE A 51 -8.31 -2.46 -28.79
C ILE A 51 -6.94 -2.52 -29.45
N LYS A 52 -6.92 -2.47 -30.79
CA LYS A 52 -5.71 -2.30 -31.59
C LYS A 52 -5.69 -0.89 -32.15
N THR A 53 -4.53 -0.25 -32.14
CA THR A 53 -4.32 1.08 -32.70
C THR A 53 -3.05 1.09 -33.53
N ASP A 54 -2.82 2.13 -34.29
CA ASP A 54 -1.58 2.30 -35.08
C ASP A 54 -0.32 2.34 -34.19
N LYS A 55 -0.49 2.73 -32.95
CA LYS A 55 0.61 2.88 -31.97
C LYS A 55 0.79 1.66 -31.08
N TYR A 56 -0.27 0.93 -30.78
CA TYR A 56 -0.27 -0.20 -29.85
C TYR A 56 -0.87 -1.42 -30.52
N GLU A 57 -0.11 -2.52 -30.49
CA GLU A 57 -0.54 -3.79 -31.08
C GLU A 57 -1.79 -4.33 -30.39
N GLN A 58 -1.87 -4.14 -29.05
CA GLN A 58 -3.02 -4.59 -28.28
C GLN A 58 -3.10 -3.85 -26.93
N ILE A 59 -4.31 -3.37 -26.61
CA ILE A 59 -4.65 -2.82 -25.30
C ILE A 59 -5.89 -3.57 -24.81
N ASN A 60 -5.83 -4.18 -23.62
CA ASN A 60 -6.92 -4.97 -23.07
C ASN A 60 -7.59 -4.21 -21.92
N TYR A 61 -8.91 -4.10 -22.00
CA TYR A 61 -9.76 -3.60 -20.92
C TYR A 61 -10.68 -4.72 -20.44
N TYR A 62 -10.96 -4.74 -19.15
CA TYR A 62 -11.75 -5.80 -18.53
C TYR A 62 -12.97 -5.23 -17.82
N ALA A 63 -14.10 -5.87 -17.98
CA ALA A 63 -15.32 -5.57 -17.24
C ALA A 63 -15.94 -6.87 -16.73
N ARG A 64 -16.60 -6.81 -15.59
CA ARG A 64 -17.37 -7.94 -15.05
C ARG A 64 -18.82 -7.79 -15.46
N VAL A 65 -19.44 -8.88 -15.85
CA VAL A 65 -20.83 -8.94 -16.31
C VAL A 65 -21.53 -10.10 -15.61
N MET A 66 -22.72 -9.86 -15.10
CA MET A 66 -23.59 -10.89 -14.56
C MET A 66 -25.01 -10.67 -15.10
N VAL A 67 -25.67 -11.75 -15.49
CA VAL A 67 -27.06 -11.73 -15.90
C VAL A 67 -27.95 -12.04 -14.70
N THR A 68 -28.90 -11.19 -14.44
CA THR A 68 -29.93 -11.40 -13.41
C THR A 68 -31.27 -10.87 -13.89
N ASP A 69 -32.35 -11.58 -13.56
CA ASP A 69 -33.71 -11.14 -13.77
C ASP A 69 -34.23 -10.27 -12.61
N LYS A 70 -33.46 -10.12 -11.55
CA LYS A 70 -33.82 -9.42 -10.32
C LYS A 70 -33.35 -7.99 -10.33
N GLU A 71 -34.23 -7.09 -9.96
CA GLU A 71 -33.94 -5.65 -9.87
C GLU A 71 -33.14 -5.26 -8.60
N PHE A 72 -32.75 -6.25 -7.78
CA PHE A 72 -32.08 -5.98 -6.48
C PHE A 72 -30.85 -5.08 -6.61
N VAL A 73 -30.07 -5.20 -7.68
CA VAL A 73 -28.90 -4.34 -7.91
C VAL A 73 -29.29 -2.87 -7.99
N THR A 74 -30.39 -2.56 -8.70
CA THR A 74 -30.89 -1.19 -8.80
C THR A 74 -31.35 -0.66 -7.45
N GLU A 75 -32.07 -1.48 -6.68
CA GLU A 75 -32.53 -1.11 -5.33
C GLU A 75 -31.38 -0.92 -4.37
N GLN A 76 -30.39 -1.83 -4.37
CA GLN A 76 -29.20 -1.73 -3.53
C GLN A 76 -28.32 -0.52 -3.89
N ILE A 77 -28.15 -0.21 -5.18
CA ILE A 77 -27.47 1.01 -5.64
C ILE A 77 -28.18 2.27 -5.14
N LYS A 78 -29.51 2.29 -5.25
CA LYS A 78 -30.32 3.40 -4.74
C LYS A 78 -30.17 3.56 -3.23
N PHE A 79 -30.21 2.45 -2.51
CA PHE A 79 -29.99 2.43 -1.06
C PHE A 79 -28.59 2.95 -0.70
N ALA A 80 -27.53 2.44 -1.33
CA ALA A 80 -26.14 2.86 -1.08
C ALA A 80 -25.97 4.37 -1.28
N LYS A 81 -26.47 4.92 -2.39
CA LYS A 81 -26.43 6.37 -2.65
C LYS A 81 -27.20 7.17 -1.60
N ASN A 82 -28.40 6.71 -1.24
CA ASN A 82 -29.20 7.36 -0.21
C ASN A 82 -28.51 7.30 1.16
N PHE A 83 -27.88 6.18 1.50
CA PHE A 83 -27.11 6.02 2.74
C PHE A 83 -26.01 7.07 2.84
N ALA A 84 -25.15 7.17 1.82
CA ALA A 84 -24.07 8.15 1.76
C ALA A 84 -24.60 9.60 1.83
N GLN A 85 -25.63 9.94 1.03
CA GLN A 85 -26.21 11.27 1.00
C GLN A 85 -26.87 11.66 2.32
N THR A 86 -27.55 10.70 2.99
CA THR A 86 -28.18 10.93 4.29
C THR A 86 -27.12 11.15 5.38
N ALA A 87 -26.04 10.37 5.35
CA ALA A 87 -24.91 10.56 6.26
C ALA A 87 -24.27 11.95 6.11
N LEU A 88 -24.08 12.41 4.87
CA LEU A 88 -23.52 13.73 4.57
C LEU A 88 -24.42 14.88 5.03
N LYS A 89 -25.71 14.80 4.82
CA LYS A 89 -26.66 15.85 5.18
C LYS A 89 -26.95 15.91 6.68
N GLY A 90 -26.80 14.79 7.39
CA GLY A 90 -27.18 14.67 8.81
C GLY A 90 -28.69 14.71 9.06
N GLU A 91 -29.49 15.28 8.16
CA GLU A 91 -30.94 15.31 8.25
C GLU A 91 -31.55 13.94 7.97
N GLY A 92 -32.38 13.45 8.89
CA GLY A 92 -32.95 12.08 8.80
C GLY A 92 -31.97 10.95 9.06
N ALA A 93 -30.73 11.29 9.42
CA ALA A 93 -29.64 10.32 9.61
C ALA A 93 -29.86 9.37 10.80
N SER A 94 -30.76 9.69 11.74
CA SER A 94 -31.13 8.78 12.84
C SER A 94 -31.57 7.39 12.36
N LYS A 95 -32.14 7.32 11.15
CA LYS A 95 -32.51 6.06 10.51
C LYS A 95 -31.31 5.19 10.12
N LEU A 96 -30.11 5.77 10.01
CA LEU A 96 -28.88 5.02 9.69
C LEU A 96 -28.36 4.24 10.90
N ALA A 97 -28.74 4.62 12.12
CA ALA A 97 -28.29 3.94 13.34
C ALA A 97 -28.65 2.44 13.37
N GLN A 98 -29.72 2.03 12.69
CA GLN A 98 -30.13 0.63 12.61
C GLN A 98 -29.22 -0.24 11.72
N TYR A 99 -28.33 0.38 10.94
CA TYR A 99 -27.46 -0.30 9.99
C TYR A 99 -26.00 -0.38 10.45
N ILE A 100 -25.68 0.11 11.65
CA ILE A 100 -24.33 0.11 12.22
C ILE A 100 -24.31 -0.67 13.53
N GLU A 101 -23.13 -1.15 13.90
CA GLU A 101 -22.86 -1.92 15.12
C GLU A 101 -21.75 -1.25 15.94
N PRO A 102 -22.01 -0.10 16.57
CA PRO A 102 -20.97 0.67 17.24
C PRO A 102 -20.27 -0.10 18.33
N ASP A 103 -18.94 -0.09 18.29
CA ASP A 103 -18.08 -0.66 19.34
C ASP A 103 -17.45 0.49 20.14
N SER A 104 -17.89 0.68 21.37
CA SER A 104 -17.42 1.75 22.26
C SER A 104 -15.97 1.57 22.73
N SER A 105 -15.36 0.41 22.52
CA SER A 105 -13.95 0.17 22.81
C SER A 105 -13.00 0.75 21.74
N LEU A 106 -13.53 1.07 20.56
CA LEU A 106 -12.74 1.62 19.47
C LEU A 106 -12.67 3.16 19.57
N PRO A 107 -11.52 3.78 19.24
CA PRO A 107 -11.43 5.23 19.16
C PRO A 107 -12.29 5.76 18.00
N ASN A 108 -12.96 6.92 18.24
CA ASN A 108 -13.84 7.56 17.26
C ASN A 108 -13.37 8.98 16.90
N ASP A 109 -12.07 9.20 16.97
CA ASP A 109 -11.42 10.50 16.77
C ASP A 109 -10.79 10.64 15.37
N ASN A 110 -10.78 9.57 14.57
CA ASN A 110 -10.22 9.58 13.23
C ASN A 110 -11.32 9.40 12.16
N LEU A 111 -11.66 10.47 11.45
CA LEU A 111 -12.58 10.42 10.31
C LEU A 111 -11.95 9.90 9.02
N GLY A 112 -10.63 9.69 8.99
CA GLY A 112 -9.91 9.10 7.87
C GLY A 112 -10.37 7.69 7.53
N GLN A 113 -10.88 6.96 8.54
CA GLN A 113 -11.51 5.66 8.36
C GLN A 113 -12.73 5.51 9.27
N THR A 114 -13.89 5.22 8.68
CA THR A 114 -15.14 4.95 9.40
C THR A 114 -15.66 3.60 8.94
N THR A 115 -15.95 2.71 9.88
CA THR A 115 -16.44 1.35 9.61
C THR A 115 -17.85 1.15 10.16
N ILE A 116 -18.46 -0.01 9.92
CA ILE A 116 -19.74 -0.40 10.51
C ILE A 116 -19.71 -0.36 12.06
N LYS A 117 -18.52 -0.49 12.66
CA LYS A 117 -18.30 -0.46 14.11
C LYS A 117 -18.00 0.92 14.68
N SER A 118 -17.89 1.93 13.82
CA SER A 118 -17.66 3.31 14.25
C SER A 118 -18.91 3.91 14.89
N SER A 119 -18.71 5.00 15.65
CA SER A 119 -19.82 5.69 16.28
C SER A 119 -20.78 6.31 15.25
N TYR A 120 -22.02 6.49 15.65
CA TYR A 120 -23.01 7.20 14.85
C TYR A 120 -22.53 8.63 14.47
N ASN A 121 -21.89 9.34 15.40
CA ASN A 121 -21.35 10.68 15.14
C ASN A 121 -20.27 10.70 14.06
N SER A 122 -19.40 9.70 14.03
CA SER A 122 -18.40 9.54 12.98
C SER A 122 -19.07 9.24 11.64
N LEU A 123 -20.09 8.39 11.61
CA LEU A 123 -20.84 8.07 10.40
C LEU A 123 -21.47 9.31 9.76
N ILE A 124 -22.12 10.16 10.54
CA ILE A 124 -22.89 11.31 10.04
C ILE A 124 -22.08 12.61 9.93
N TRP A 125 -20.76 12.57 10.10
CA TRP A 125 -19.88 13.74 9.97
C TRP A 125 -20.27 14.92 10.90
N THR A 126 -20.76 14.64 12.08
CA THR A 126 -21.39 15.65 12.97
C THR A 126 -20.54 16.90 13.14
N SER A 127 -19.21 16.74 13.20
CA SER A 127 -18.28 17.84 13.42
C SER A 127 -17.94 18.65 12.16
N LEU A 128 -17.93 18.01 10.98
CA LEU A 128 -17.40 18.64 9.74
C LEU A 128 -18.45 19.26 8.84
N LYS A 129 -19.73 18.83 8.90
CA LYS A 129 -20.84 19.32 8.05
C LYS A 129 -20.44 19.43 6.57
N PRO A 130 -20.09 18.33 5.91
CA PRO A 130 -19.54 18.35 4.57
C PRO A 130 -20.60 18.72 3.51
N GLU A 131 -20.12 19.40 2.46
CA GLU A 131 -20.89 19.65 1.24
C GLU A 131 -20.40 18.73 0.12
N LEU A 132 -21.30 18.01 -0.54
CA LEU A 132 -20.99 17.19 -1.70
C LEU A 132 -20.64 18.10 -2.91
N ILE A 133 -19.48 17.93 -3.51
CA ILE A 133 -18.98 18.77 -4.62
C ILE A 133 -18.72 18.00 -5.92
N SER A 134 -19.00 16.70 -5.95
CA SER A 134 -18.97 15.87 -7.16
C SER A 134 -20.14 14.91 -7.18
N ASP A 135 -20.42 14.30 -8.33
CA ASP A 135 -21.33 13.17 -8.40
C ASP A 135 -20.79 11.97 -7.63
N ILE A 136 -21.69 11.19 -7.02
CA ILE A 136 -21.35 9.89 -6.42
C ILE A 136 -21.27 8.87 -7.55
N THR A 137 -20.04 8.48 -7.90
CA THR A 137 -19.79 7.38 -8.82
C THR A 137 -19.87 6.07 -8.04
N ILE A 138 -20.69 5.15 -8.50
CA ILE A 138 -20.87 3.84 -7.88
C ILE A 138 -20.44 2.73 -8.82
N THR A 139 -19.71 1.76 -8.28
CA THR A 139 -19.28 0.56 -8.99
C THR A 139 -19.69 -0.66 -8.18
N ALA A 140 -20.43 -1.57 -8.81
CA ALA A 140 -20.71 -2.88 -8.23
C ALA A 140 -19.45 -3.75 -8.30
N LYS A 141 -19.10 -4.43 -7.21
CA LYS A 141 -17.86 -5.20 -7.09
C LYS A 141 -18.10 -6.70 -7.01
N GLU A 142 -19.05 -7.12 -6.19
CA GLU A 142 -19.29 -8.52 -5.91
C GLU A 142 -20.77 -8.77 -5.72
N PHE A 143 -21.21 -9.96 -6.07
CA PHE A 143 -22.58 -10.40 -5.85
C PHE A 143 -22.62 -11.84 -5.33
N CYS A 144 -23.58 -12.10 -4.48
CA CYS A 144 -23.93 -13.44 -4.03
C CYS A 144 -25.45 -13.56 -4.07
N ILE A 145 -25.97 -14.46 -4.90
CA ILE A 145 -27.40 -14.72 -5.05
C ILE A 145 -27.71 -16.08 -4.45
N LYS A 146 -28.63 -16.12 -3.50
CA LYS A 146 -29.10 -17.34 -2.85
C LYS A 146 -30.63 -17.35 -2.77
N ASP A 147 -31.20 -18.50 -2.46
CA ASP A 147 -32.64 -18.66 -2.21
C ASP A 147 -33.10 -17.78 -1.04
N THR A 148 -32.24 -17.52 -0.07
CA THR A 148 -32.54 -16.70 1.12
C THR A 148 -32.44 -15.21 0.88
N GLY A 149 -31.81 -14.75 -0.21
CA GLY A 149 -31.67 -13.33 -0.53
C GLY A 149 -30.47 -13.03 -1.42
N GLU A 150 -30.28 -11.76 -1.73
CA GLU A 150 -29.23 -11.26 -2.62
C GLU A 150 -28.30 -10.31 -1.89
N ALA A 151 -27.00 -10.59 -1.92
CA ALA A 151 -25.97 -9.68 -1.44
C ALA A 151 -25.24 -9.00 -2.60
N GLY A 152 -24.92 -7.71 -2.42
CA GLY A 152 -24.11 -6.95 -3.35
C GLY A 152 -23.15 -6.04 -2.60
N THR A 153 -21.90 -5.97 -3.08
CA THR A 153 -20.88 -5.04 -2.58
C THR A 153 -20.68 -3.92 -3.59
N TYR A 154 -20.74 -2.70 -3.10
CA TYR A 154 -20.67 -1.48 -3.91
C TYR A 154 -19.61 -0.54 -3.37
N THR A 155 -18.78 0.02 -4.27
CA THR A 155 -17.85 1.10 -3.94
C THR A 155 -18.36 2.42 -4.52
N MET A 156 -18.42 3.44 -3.68
CA MET A 156 -18.82 4.79 -4.04
C MET A 156 -17.63 5.73 -3.91
N ASN A 157 -17.37 6.52 -4.96
CA ASN A 157 -16.30 7.51 -4.95
C ASN A 157 -16.88 8.89 -5.24
N TYR A 158 -16.53 9.87 -4.40
CA TYR A 158 -17.00 11.24 -4.54
C TYR A 158 -16.07 12.22 -3.82
N GLN A 159 -16.29 13.51 -4.00
CA GLN A 159 -15.57 14.57 -3.31
C GLN A 159 -16.51 15.41 -2.46
N ILE A 160 -15.99 15.81 -1.31
CA ILE A 160 -16.66 16.73 -0.41
C ILE A 160 -15.81 17.94 -0.14
N ARG A 161 -16.45 18.98 0.37
CA ARG A 161 -15.80 20.19 0.88
C ARG A 161 -16.33 20.48 2.28
N THR A 162 -15.44 20.89 3.17
CA THR A 162 -15.76 21.40 4.49
C THR A 162 -15.26 22.83 4.63
N THR A 163 -15.62 23.48 5.73
CA THR A 163 -15.06 24.76 6.12
C THR A 163 -14.65 24.62 7.58
N ASN A 164 -13.34 24.74 7.85
CA ASN A 164 -12.82 24.59 9.20
C ASN A 164 -13.09 25.85 10.07
N ALA A 165 -12.63 25.85 11.32
CA ALA A 165 -12.84 26.93 12.28
C ALA A 165 -12.26 28.28 11.81
N GLU A 166 -11.13 28.25 11.10
CA GLU A 166 -10.47 29.42 10.51
C GLU A 166 -11.13 29.90 9.19
N LYS A 167 -12.28 29.31 8.80
CA LYS A 167 -13.00 29.57 7.56
C LYS A 167 -12.23 29.18 6.29
N VAL A 168 -11.25 28.30 6.41
CA VAL A 168 -10.55 27.71 5.27
C VAL A 168 -11.41 26.61 4.66
N LYS A 169 -11.49 26.58 3.34
CA LYS A 169 -12.20 25.54 2.60
C LYS A 169 -11.27 24.38 2.31
N GLU A 170 -11.59 23.23 2.82
CA GLU A 170 -10.86 21.98 2.65
C GLU A 170 -11.65 21.03 1.74
N LYS A 171 -10.94 20.27 0.93
CA LYS A 171 -11.54 19.28 0.02
C LYS A 171 -11.03 17.90 0.36
N TYR A 172 -11.90 16.91 0.18
CA TYR A 172 -11.58 15.52 0.49
C TYR A 172 -12.02 14.59 -0.62
N ASN A 173 -11.22 13.59 -0.92
CA ASN A 173 -11.63 12.40 -1.66
C ASN A 173 -12.22 11.40 -0.67
N VAL A 174 -13.40 10.89 -0.99
CA VAL A 174 -14.11 9.90 -0.19
C VAL A 174 -14.32 8.64 -1.02
N SER A 175 -14.00 7.50 -0.43
CA SER A 175 -14.31 6.18 -0.96
C SER A 175 -15.08 5.41 0.08
N GLU A 176 -16.32 5.02 -0.24
CA GLU A 176 -17.14 4.18 0.62
C GLU A 176 -17.34 2.80 -0.01
N THR A 177 -17.16 1.76 0.76
CA THR A 177 -17.52 0.39 0.36
C THR A 177 -18.61 -0.11 1.28
N ILE A 178 -19.73 -0.53 0.71
CA ILE A 178 -20.89 -1.04 1.44
C ILE A 178 -21.31 -2.39 0.88
N THR A 179 -21.47 -3.38 1.76
CA THR A 179 -22.06 -4.68 1.43
C THR A 179 -23.48 -4.72 1.94
N ILE A 180 -24.42 -4.91 1.03
CA ILE A 180 -25.87 -4.87 1.26
C ILE A 180 -26.44 -6.25 1.02
N TRP A 181 -27.33 -6.68 1.89
CA TRP A 181 -28.12 -7.89 1.72
C TRP A 181 -29.61 -7.57 1.69
N SER A 182 -30.28 -8.03 0.65
CA SER A 182 -31.75 -7.91 0.48
C SER A 182 -32.37 -9.26 0.77
N CYS A 183 -33.25 -9.32 1.76
CA CYS A 183 -33.96 -10.54 2.16
C CYS A 183 -35.36 -10.22 2.62
N ALA A 184 -36.37 -10.96 2.13
CA ALA A 184 -37.76 -10.84 2.53
C ALA A 184 -38.31 -9.40 2.54
N GLY A 185 -37.90 -8.58 1.55
CA GLY A 185 -38.33 -7.17 1.42
C GLY A 185 -37.64 -6.21 2.40
N ARG A 186 -36.55 -6.65 3.08
CA ARG A 186 -35.74 -5.82 3.96
C ARG A 186 -34.33 -5.72 3.42
N ILE A 187 -33.65 -4.61 3.79
CA ILE A 187 -32.25 -4.35 3.47
C ILE A 187 -31.45 -4.35 4.75
N TYR A 188 -30.33 -5.05 4.72
CA TYR A 188 -29.33 -5.13 5.79
C TYR A 188 -28.00 -4.62 5.26
N VAL A 189 -27.20 -3.96 6.10
CA VAL A 189 -25.83 -3.61 5.81
C VAL A 189 -24.94 -4.62 6.54
N LEU A 190 -24.26 -5.48 5.78
CA LEU A 190 -23.37 -6.50 6.32
C LEU A 190 -21.97 -5.96 6.62
N ALA A 191 -21.53 -4.98 5.83
CA ALA A 191 -20.24 -4.35 6.00
C ALA A 191 -20.27 -2.91 5.50
N TYR A 192 -19.52 -2.04 6.15
CA TYR A 192 -19.33 -0.66 5.74
C TYR A 192 -17.92 -0.22 6.07
N ASP A 193 -17.26 0.43 5.12
CA ASP A 193 -15.96 1.05 5.25
C ASP A 193 -15.93 2.35 4.44
N ARG A 194 -15.54 3.45 5.07
CA ARG A 194 -15.38 4.75 4.43
C ARG A 194 -13.97 5.25 4.67
N GLU A 195 -13.26 5.51 3.60
CA GLU A 195 -11.93 6.11 3.58
C GLU A 195 -12.02 7.57 3.16
N VAL A 196 -11.37 8.44 3.91
CA VAL A 196 -11.36 9.89 3.68
C VAL A 196 -9.93 10.38 3.63
N ASN A 197 -9.60 11.10 2.55
CA ASN A 197 -8.28 11.67 2.37
C ASN A 197 -8.40 13.13 1.95
N GLN A 198 -7.86 14.03 2.75
CA GLN A 198 -7.81 15.45 2.42
C GLN A 198 -6.97 15.68 1.17
N ILE A 199 -7.49 16.45 0.22
CA ILE A 199 -6.72 16.92 -0.95
C ILE A 199 -5.82 18.04 -0.45
N TRP A 200 -4.61 17.66 -0.08
CA TRP A 200 -3.65 18.53 0.59
C TRP A 200 -3.00 19.54 -0.36
N THR A 201 -2.75 20.72 0.13
CA THR A 201 -1.99 21.76 -0.57
C THR A 201 -1.00 22.39 0.38
N ALA A 202 0.23 22.62 -0.08
CA ALA A 202 1.22 23.32 0.72
C ALA A 202 0.86 24.81 0.82
N ASP A 203 0.47 25.26 2.00
CA ASP A 203 0.20 26.67 2.31
C ASP A 203 0.51 27.01 3.78
N LYS A 204 0.33 28.26 4.14
CA LYS A 204 0.63 28.75 5.50
C LYS A 204 -0.27 28.17 6.60
N ASN A 205 -1.42 27.61 6.24
CA ASN A 205 -2.34 27.01 7.21
C ASN A 205 -1.87 25.60 7.56
N ASN A 206 -1.33 24.88 6.56
CA ASN A 206 -0.92 23.48 6.70
C ASN A 206 0.58 23.34 7.09
N VAL A 207 1.39 24.39 6.91
CA VAL A 207 2.84 24.34 7.17
C VAL A 207 3.23 25.36 8.23
N GLY A 208 3.24 24.91 9.48
CA GLY A 208 3.66 25.68 10.64
C GLY A 208 5.18 25.71 10.86
N GLY A 209 5.59 26.28 11.99
CA GLY A 209 6.99 26.27 12.43
C GLY A 209 7.39 24.95 13.12
N SER A 210 6.43 24.24 13.70
CA SER A 210 6.70 23.03 14.49
C SER A 210 6.19 21.75 13.83
N PHE A 211 5.32 21.85 12.83
CA PHE A 211 4.75 20.69 12.14
C PHE A 211 4.22 21.06 10.75
N ILE A 212 4.04 20.02 9.92
CA ILE A 212 3.23 20.05 8.71
C ILE A 212 1.97 19.26 9.02
N ASP A 213 0.82 19.94 8.94
CA ASP A 213 -0.47 19.31 9.01
C ASP A 213 -0.80 18.68 7.64
N LEU A 214 -1.02 17.39 7.61
CA LEU A 214 -1.40 16.63 6.42
C LEU A 214 -2.91 16.42 6.32
N GLY A 215 -3.65 16.83 7.35
CA GLY A 215 -5.09 16.76 7.44
C GLY A 215 -5.63 15.36 7.77
N ILE A 216 -6.94 15.22 7.60
CA ILE A 216 -7.61 13.94 7.78
C ILE A 216 -7.18 12.99 6.66
N GLN A 217 -6.56 11.88 7.03
CA GLN A 217 -6.04 10.86 6.13
C GLN A 217 -6.44 9.47 6.62
N LYS A 218 -6.66 8.54 5.69
CA LYS A 218 -6.78 7.11 6.00
C LYS A 218 -5.49 6.57 6.61
N GLU A 219 -4.36 6.99 6.04
CA GLU A 219 -3.05 6.54 6.48
C GLU A 219 -2.76 7.02 7.91
N THR A 220 -2.20 6.13 8.71
CA THR A 220 -1.83 6.42 10.11
C THR A 220 -0.35 6.78 10.27
N LYS A 221 0.42 6.72 9.19
CA LYS A 221 1.85 7.04 9.17
C LYS A 221 2.16 7.89 7.94
N ALA A 222 2.85 8.99 8.18
CA ALA A 222 3.37 9.81 7.09
C ALA A 222 4.68 9.22 6.56
N ASP A 223 4.77 9.06 5.24
CA ASP A 223 6.00 8.62 4.57
C ASP A 223 6.86 9.83 4.25
N PHE A 224 8.07 9.85 4.77
CA PHE A 224 9.07 10.87 4.48
C PHE A 224 10.47 10.30 4.54
N VAL A 225 11.40 10.99 3.89
CA VAL A 225 12.84 10.73 3.92
C VAL A 225 13.60 12.03 4.11
N GLU A 226 14.79 11.96 4.70
CA GLU A 226 15.64 13.13 4.95
C GLU A 226 17.01 13.01 4.27
N SER A 227 17.61 14.15 3.93
CA SER A 227 18.98 14.21 3.42
C SER A 227 19.99 13.96 4.53
N SER A 228 21.22 13.53 4.16
CA SER A 228 22.27 13.22 5.13
C SER A 228 22.67 14.44 5.98
N ASN A 229 22.61 15.64 5.42
CA ASN A 229 22.85 16.89 6.13
C ASN A 229 21.62 17.44 6.90
N GLN A 230 20.47 16.75 6.80
CA GLN A 230 19.20 17.15 7.43
C GLN A 230 18.67 18.53 7.00
N GLN A 231 19.10 19.06 5.88
CA GLN A 231 18.57 20.29 5.31
C GLN A 231 17.28 20.05 4.52
N PHE A 232 17.20 18.91 3.84
CA PHE A 232 16.04 18.59 2.99
C PHE A 232 15.25 17.42 3.54
N MET A 233 13.93 17.54 3.46
CA MET A 233 12.99 16.48 3.74
C MET A 233 12.05 16.31 2.54
N ALA A 234 11.91 15.10 2.03
CA ALA A 234 10.92 14.78 1.01
C ALA A 234 9.83 13.91 1.62
N PHE A 235 8.57 14.18 1.27
CA PHE A 235 7.40 13.48 1.81
C PHE A 235 6.30 13.36 0.76
N GLN A 236 5.34 12.50 1.02
CA GLN A 236 4.20 12.31 0.15
C GLN A 236 2.87 12.51 0.88
N VAL A 237 1.87 12.97 0.13
CA VAL A 237 0.49 13.09 0.56
C VAL A 237 -0.42 12.77 -0.63
N ASN A 238 -1.27 11.73 -0.50
CA ASN A 238 -2.28 11.37 -1.51
C ASN A 238 -1.74 11.22 -2.94
N GLY A 239 -0.54 10.67 -3.07
CA GLY A 239 0.10 10.46 -4.37
C GLY A 239 0.83 11.68 -4.93
N ASP A 240 0.76 12.83 -4.27
CA ASP A 240 1.62 13.97 -4.55
C ASP A 240 2.92 13.86 -3.76
N VAL A 241 4.03 14.26 -4.36
CA VAL A 241 5.35 14.24 -3.74
C VAL A 241 5.87 15.66 -3.61
N TYR A 242 6.43 15.95 -2.44
CA TYR A 242 6.99 17.25 -2.09
C TYR A 242 8.41 17.11 -1.56
N VAL A 243 9.21 18.15 -1.72
CA VAL A 243 10.49 18.33 -1.03
C VAL A 243 10.50 19.70 -0.34
N MET A 244 10.97 19.70 0.89
CA MET A 244 11.11 20.92 1.69
C MET A 244 12.57 21.18 2.03
N ASP A 245 13.05 22.39 1.75
CA ASP A 245 14.24 22.96 2.34
C ASP A 245 13.85 23.53 3.70
N LEU A 246 14.30 22.86 4.76
CA LEU A 246 13.97 23.20 6.14
C LEU A 246 14.62 24.53 6.57
N ASN A 247 15.81 24.83 6.03
CA ASN A 247 16.52 26.07 6.35
C ASN A 247 15.86 27.28 5.71
N GLU A 248 15.38 27.13 4.46
CA GLU A 248 14.76 28.24 3.72
C GLU A 248 13.23 28.28 3.85
N ARG A 249 12.61 27.31 4.53
CA ARG A 249 11.15 27.12 4.59
C ARG A 249 10.52 27.12 3.20
N LYS A 250 11.17 26.45 2.26
CA LYS A 250 10.73 26.38 0.87
C LYS A 250 10.25 24.98 0.54
N ILE A 251 9.00 24.86 0.09
CA ILE A 251 8.42 23.61 -0.42
C ILE A 251 8.34 23.67 -1.92
N LYS A 252 8.83 22.61 -2.56
CA LYS A 252 8.63 22.37 -3.99
C LYS A 252 7.80 21.11 -4.20
N GLN A 253 6.79 21.20 -5.07
CA GLN A 253 6.05 20.04 -5.52
C GLN A 253 6.90 19.28 -6.52
N VAL A 254 7.25 18.03 -6.21
CA VAL A 254 8.09 17.16 -7.02
C VAL A 254 7.27 16.38 -8.06
N TYR A 255 6.07 15.99 -7.67
CA TYR A 255 5.12 15.29 -8.52
C TYR A 255 3.68 15.58 -8.07
N ASN A 256 2.81 15.72 -9.05
CA ASN A 256 1.37 15.82 -8.82
C ASN A 256 0.68 14.69 -9.58
N LEU A 257 0.08 13.76 -8.83
CA LEU A 257 -0.67 12.66 -9.43
C LEU A 257 -1.89 13.16 -10.20
N ASN A 258 -2.38 14.36 -9.84
CA ASN A 258 -3.56 14.97 -10.44
C ASN A 258 -4.76 14.00 -10.46
N ALA A 259 -4.91 13.27 -9.37
CA ALA A 259 -6.00 12.33 -9.22
C ALA A 259 -7.33 13.07 -9.09
N LYS A 260 -8.29 12.70 -9.95
CA LYS A 260 -9.61 13.32 -9.97
C LYS A 260 -10.58 12.71 -8.96
N ASN A 261 -10.28 11.51 -8.46
CA ASN A 261 -11.11 10.79 -7.50
C ASN A 261 -10.30 9.72 -6.75
N ALA A 262 -10.91 9.13 -5.72
CA ALA A 262 -10.31 8.08 -4.91
C ALA A 262 -9.97 6.80 -5.71
N GLU A 263 -10.76 6.45 -6.72
CA GLU A 263 -10.48 5.28 -7.57
C GLU A 263 -9.14 5.40 -8.30
N GLN A 264 -8.81 6.60 -8.78
CA GLN A 264 -7.52 6.85 -9.44
C GLN A 264 -6.35 6.78 -8.45
N LEU A 265 -6.54 7.22 -7.19
CA LEU A 265 -5.55 7.08 -6.12
C LEU A 265 -5.29 5.60 -5.77
N ASN A 266 -6.31 4.76 -5.84
CA ASN A 266 -6.16 3.33 -5.57
C ASN A 266 -5.42 2.58 -6.69
N ASN A 267 -5.50 3.04 -7.93
CA ASN A 267 -4.91 2.37 -9.11
C ASN A 267 -3.50 2.85 -9.45
N THR A 268 -3.11 4.04 -8.96
CA THR A 268 -1.78 4.62 -9.21
C THR A 268 -1.33 5.32 -7.94
N LYS A 269 -0.15 4.98 -7.45
CA LYS A 269 0.42 5.56 -6.23
C LYS A 269 1.81 6.11 -6.51
N ALA A 270 2.22 7.06 -5.69
CA ALA A 270 3.58 7.58 -5.68
C ALA A 270 4.22 7.36 -4.31
N ARG A 271 5.53 7.17 -4.28
CA ARG A 271 6.32 7.02 -3.06
C ARG A 271 7.68 7.65 -3.20
N VAL A 272 8.10 8.37 -2.18
CA VAL A 272 9.47 8.89 -2.05
C VAL A 272 10.42 7.74 -1.76
N ILE A 273 11.61 7.76 -2.38
CA ILE A 273 12.66 6.77 -2.14
C ILE A 273 13.82 7.41 -1.36
N THR A 274 14.42 8.47 -1.91
CA THR A 274 15.54 9.16 -1.28
C THR A 274 15.52 10.66 -1.58
N VAL A 275 16.15 11.45 -0.72
CA VAL A 275 16.50 12.84 -0.98
C VAL A 275 17.97 13.08 -0.63
N ASN A 276 18.72 13.76 -1.49
CA ASN A 276 20.12 14.05 -1.25
C ASN A 276 20.36 15.46 -0.67
N ASP A 277 21.61 15.75 -0.32
CA ASP A 277 22.03 17.03 0.28
C ASP A 277 21.91 18.26 -0.62
N LYS A 278 21.47 18.09 -1.85
CA LYS A 278 21.13 19.16 -2.81
C LYS A 278 19.61 19.30 -3.04
N GLY A 279 18.80 18.53 -2.29
CA GLY A 279 17.34 18.51 -2.45
C GLY A 279 16.83 17.74 -3.66
N ASN A 280 17.70 17.02 -4.39
CA ASN A 280 17.24 16.13 -5.46
C ASN A 280 16.55 14.91 -4.87
N VAL A 281 15.42 14.50 -5.48
CA VAL A 281 14.57 13.42 -4.97
C VAL A 281 14.50 12.28 -5.98
N ASP A 282 14.79 11.07 -5.54
CA ASP A 282 14.40 9.88 -6.26
C ASP A 282 13.05 9.39 -5.70
N TYR A 283 12.07 9.15 -6.57
CA TYR A 283 10.74 8.71 -6.21
C TYR A 283 10.20 7.74 -7.26
N MET A 284 9.18 6.98 -6.89
CA MET A 284 8.52 6.07 -7.80
C MET A 284 7.04 6.37 -7.96
N ILE A 285 6.52 6.04 -9.11
CA ILE A 285 5.08 5.93 -9.40
C ILE A 285 4.82 4.50 -9.77
N TYR A 286 3.86 3.85 -9.16
CA TYR A 286 3.56 2.45 -9.42
C TYR A 286 2.08 2.18 -9.58
N GLY A 287 1.77 1.13 -10.30
CA GLY A 287 0.43 0.74 -10.70
C GLY A 287 0.19 1.01 -12.19
N TYR A 288 -1.05 1.33 -12.54
CA TYR A 288 -1.42 1.59 -13.93
C TYR A 288 -0.82 2.91 -14.43
N SER A 289 -0.05 2.86 -15.50
CA SER A 289 0.60 4.06 -16.04
C SER A 289 -0.39 4.94 -16.79
N LYS A 290 -0.39 6.25 -16.44
CA LYS A 290 -1.12 7.30 -17.15
C LYS A 290 -0.25 8.05 -18.16
N ALA A 291 1.06 7.82 -18.14
CA ALA A 291 1.98 8.43 -19.07
C ALA A 291 1.75 7.84 -20.48
N LYS A 292 1.71 8.70 -21.51
CA LYS A 292 1.49 8.24 -22.89
C LYS A 292 2.60 7.32 -23.39
N GLU A 293 3.79 7.40 -22.79
CA GLU A 293 4.96 6.58 -23.07
C GLU A 293 4.78 5.12 -22.63
N HIS A 294 3.89 4.86 -21.66
CA HIS A 294 3.61 3.55 -21.05
C HIS A 294 2.11 3.27 -20.98
N VAL A 295 1.33 3.84 -21.90
CA VAL A 295 -0.14 3.66 -21.90
C VAL A 295 -0.52 2.19 -21.97
N GLY A 296 -1.41 1.78 -21.08
CA GLY A 296 -1.90 0.39 -21.01
C GLY A 296 -0.97 -0.56 -20.26
N GLU A 297 0.16 -0.07 -19.76
CA GLU A 297 1.08 -0.87 -18.97
C GLU A 297 0.87 -0.63 -17.47
N ASN A 298 1.02 -1.68 -16.70
CA ASN A 298 1.14 -1.65 -15.27
C ASN A 298 2.60 -1.82 -14.89
N GLY A 299 3.10 -1.04 -13.94
CA GLY A 299 4.52 -1.09 -13.62
C GLY A 299 4.97 -0.09 -12.58
N ILE A 300 6.28 0.07 -12.51
CA ILE A 300 6.96 0.98 -11.59
C ILE A 300 7.82 1.93 -12.42
N SER A 301 7.47 3.21 -12.43
CA SER A 301 8.31 4.29 -12.97
C SER A 301 9.20 4.84 -11.86
N ILE A 302 10.50 4.81 -12.04
CA ILE A 302 11.48 5.48 -11.18
C ILE A 302 11.82 6.82 -11.79
N LEU A 303 11.56 7.89 -11.05
CA LEU A 303 11.81 9.27 -11.49
C LEU A 303 12.86 9.94 -10.61
N ARG A 304 13.66 10.80 -11.23
CA ARG A 304 14.65 11.65 -10.58
C ARG A 304 14.26 13.11 -10.73
N TYR A 305 14.01 13.74 -9.61
CA TYR A 305 13.75 15.16 -9.54
C TYR A 305 15.04 15.94 -9.28
N ASN A 306 15.27 16.98 -10.07
CA ASN A 306 16.35 17.92 -9.85
C ASN A 306 15.79 19.19 -9.20
N TYR A 307 16.27 19.51 -8.01
CA TYR A 307 15.78 20.62 -7.20
C TYR A 307 16.04 21.99 -7.85
N GLU A 308 17.23 22.16 -8.46
CA GLU A 308 17.63 23.43 -9.08
C GLU A 308 16.78 23.74 -10.32
N SER A 309 16.65 22.78 -11.24
CA SER A 309 15.88 22.94 -12.49
C SER A 309 14.37 22.76 -12.29
N ASN A 310 13.91 22.40 -11.11
CA ASN A 310 12.52 22.10 -10.77
C ASN A 310 11.84 21.16 -11.79
N SER A 311 12.53 20.05 -12.11
CA SER A 311 12.06 19.13 -13.14
C SER A 311 12.33 17.68 -12.76
N SER A 312 11.44 16.79 -13.18
CA SER A 312 11.56 15.34 -13.03
C SER A 312 11.77 14.65 -14.36
N LYS A 313 12.63 13.65 -14.38
CA LYS A 313 12.83 12.77 -15.53
C LYS A 313 12.76 11.32 -15.10
N GLU A 314 12.06 10.50 -15.90
CA GLU A 314 12.04 9.06 -15.69
C GLU A 314 13.42 8.45 -15.96
N ALA A 315 13.91 7.71 -14.97
CA ALA A 315 15.19 7.02 -15.04
C ALA A 315 15.01 5.56 -15.46
N ALA A 316 13.92 4.91 -15.03
CA ALA A 316 13.58 3.54 -15.45
C ALA A 316 12.07 3.30 -15.35
N PHE A 317 11.56 2.45 -16.25
CA PHE A 317 10.23 1.86 -16.15
C PHE A 317 10.37 0.34 -16.04
N VAL A 318 9.84 -0.22 -14.96
CA VAL A 318 9.84 -1.66 -14.70
C VAL A 318 8.43 -2.19 -14.94
N PRO A 319 8.16 -2.85 -16.08
CA PRO A 319 6.84 -3.40 -16.34
C PRO A 319 6.55 -4.56 -15.37
N CYS A 320 5.36 -4.58 -14.82
CA CYS A 320 4.91 -5.66 -13.97
C CYS A 320 3.40 -5.88 -14.12
N LYS A 321 2.99 -7.14 -14.07
CA LYS A 321 1.58 -7.54 -14.18
C LYS A 321 0.91 -7.65 -12.79
N VAL A 322 1.36 -6.82 -11.83
CA VAL A 322 0.92 -6.87 -10.45
C VAL A 322 0.13 -5.57 -10.15
N PRO A 323 -1.10 -5.66 -9.64
CA PRO A 323 -1.89 -4.48 -9.28
C PRO A 323 -1.19 -3.58 -8.26
N ALA A 324 -1.49 -2.29 -8.26
CA ALA A 324 -0.87 -1.29 -7.38
C ALA A 324 -0.93 -1.68 -5.89
N TYR A 325 -2.05 -2.24 -5.44
CA TYR A 325 -2.22 -2.68 -4.06
C TYR A 325 -1.18 -3.76 -3.65
N ASN A 326 -0.94 -4.74 -4.53
CA ASN A 326 0.03 -5.81 -4.25
C ASN A 326 1.46 -5.29 -4.31
N LEU A 327 1.73 -4.38 -5.25
CA LEU A 327 3.02 -3.71 -5.35
C LEU A 327 3.34 -2.92 -4.09
N GLU A 328 2.38 -2.21 -3.52
CA GLU A 328 2.57 -1.42 -2.31
C GLU A 328 3.13 -2.24 -1.15
N LYS A 329 2.52 -3.40 -0.89
CA LYS A 329 2.97 -4.30 0.17
C LYS A 329 4.41 -4.80 -0.06
N GLN A 330 4.74 -5.17 -1.29
CA GLN A 330 6.07 -5.69 -1.65
C GLN A 330 7.13 -4.58 -1.62
N LEU A 331 6.84 -3.44 -2.24
CA LEU A 331 7.74 -2.29 -2.29
C LEU A 331 7.97 -1.64 -0.92
N SER A 332 7.04 -1.82 0.04
CA SER A 332 7.22 -1.33 1.41
C SER A 332 8.30 -2.08 2.18
N GLN A 333 8.65 -3.31 1.78
CA GLN A 333 9.68 -4.12 2.43
C GLN A 333 11.09 -3.63 2.07
N LEU A 334 11.32 -3.36 0.79
CA LEU A 334 12.58 -2.78 0.30
C LEU A 334 12.31 -1.97 -0.97
N CYS A 335 12.65 -0.70 -0.95
CA CYS A 335 12.80 0.13 -2.13
C CYS A 335 13.84 1.22 -1.84
N TYR A 336 14.97 1.19 -2.53
CA TYR A 336 16.06 2.14 -2.34
C TYR A 336 16.76 2.43 -3.66
N VAL A 337 17.21 3.66 -3.85
CA VAL A 337 18.07 4.06 -4.99
C VAL A 337 19.39 4.60 -4.46
N GLY A 338 20.49 3.94 -4.79
CA GLY A 338 21.83 4.37 -4.43
C GLY A 338 22.81 4.15 -5.59
N ASP A 339 23.70 5.11 -5.83
CA ASP A 339 24.71 5.12 -6.91
C ASP A 339 24.13 4.69 -8.28
N GLY A 340 22.93 5.17 -8.60
CA GLY A 340 22.27 4.84 -9.86
C GLY A 340 21.75 3.41 -9.96
N THR A 341 21.68 2.67 -8.86
CA THR A 341 21.10 1.33 -8.78
C THR A 341 19.84 1.36 -7.94
N LEU A 342 18.75 0.82 -8.47
CA LEU A 342 17.51 0.55 -7.76
C LEU A 342 17.59 -0.83 -7.11
N TYR A 343 17.21 -0.92 -5.85
CA TYR A 343 17.03 -2.17 -5.11
C TYR A 343 15.56 -2.27 -4.69
N ILE A 344 14.89 -3.37 -5.05
CA ILE A 344 13.49 -3.60 -4.69
C ILE A 344 13.23 -5.04 -4.30
N MET A 345 12.26 -5.24 -3.40
CA MET A 345 11.72 -6.55 -3.06
C MET A 345 10.46 -6.81 -3.86
N MET A 346 10.44 -7.93 -4.59
CA MET A 346 9.24 -8.38 -5.32
C MET A 346 9.19 -9.91 -5.36
N ASN A 347 8.00 -10.47 -5.11
CA ASN A 347 7.76 -11.92 -5.17
C ASN A 347 8.80 -12.74 -4.40
N ASN A 348 9.10 -12.35 -3.16
CA ASN A 348 10.11 -12.96 -2.30
C ASN A 348 11.51 -13.03 -2.94
N THR A 349 11.82 -12.05 -3.77
CA THR A 349 13.14 -11.90 -4.40
C THR A 349 13.59 -10.45 -4.28
N ILE A 350 14.81 -10.24 -3.85
CA ILE A 350 15.44 -8.92 -3.84
C ILE A 350 16.15 -8.73 -5.17
N TYR A 351 15.73 -7.72 -5.91
CA TYR A 351 16.28 -7.36 -7.20
C TYR A 351 17.11 -6.09 -7.14
N TYR A 352 18.04 -5.99 -8.09
CA TYR A 352 18.71 -4.74 -8.41
C TYR A 352 18.48 -4.38 -9.87
N ALA A 353 18.44 -3.08 -10.18
CA ALA A 353 18.40 -2.56 -11.54
C ALA A 353 19.34 -1.37 -11.67
N ASN A 354 20.29 -1.43 -12.60
CA ASN A 354 21.11 -0.28 -12.95
C ASN A 354 20.27 0.70 -13.78
N LEU A 355 20.04 1.90 -13.25
CA LEU A 355 19.16 2.89 -13.87
C LEU A 355 19.75 3.49 -15.17
N LYS A 356 21.06 3.36 -15.41
CA LYS A 356 21.74 3.84 -16.60
C LYS A 356 21.82 2.76 -17.68
N THR A 357 22.33 1.56 -17.36
CA THR A 357 22.51 0.47 -18.33
C THR A 357 21.24 -0.33 -18.55
N LYS A 358 20.25 -0.22 -17.65
CA LYS A 358 19.02 -1.01 -17.63
C LYS A 358 19.24 -2.51 -17.36
N GLU A 359 20.42 -2.87 -16.90
CA GLU A 359 20.72 -4.21 -16.42
C GLU A 359 19.92 -4.50 -15.14
N TRP A 360 19.38 -5.68 -15.10
CA TRP A 360 18.53 -6.17 -14.03
C TRP A 360 18.96 -7.56 -13.59
N GLY A 361 18.91 -7.82 -12.30
CA GLY A 361 19.23 -9.14 -11.77
C GLY A 361 18.64 -9.39 -10.38
N ALA A 362 18.60 -10.67 -9.98
CA ALA A 362 18.28 -11.04 -8.62
C ALA A 362 19.54 -10.94 -7.73
N LEU A 363 19.39 -10.34 -6.57
CA LEU A 363 20.41 -10.33 -5.54
C LEU A 363 20.31 -11.58 -4.66
N VAL A 364 19.10 -11.91 -4.24
CA VAL A 364 18.76 -13.14 -3.51
C VAL A 364 17.31 -13.52 -3.80
N GLU A 365 17.09 -14.82 -4.05
CA GLU A 365 15.79 -15.40 -4.37
C GLU A 365 15.22 -16.22 -3.20
N ASN A 366 13.91 -16.42 -3.22
CA ASN A 366 13.17 -17.23 -2.25
C ASN A 366 13.38 -16.76 -0.80
N VAL A 367 13.37 -15.44 -0.61
CA VAL A 367 13.57 -14.77 0.68
C VAL A 367 12.40 -15.09 1.61
N GLU A 368 12.67 -15.72 2.74
CA GLU A 368 11.70 -16.02 3.78
C GLU A 368 11.53 -14.81 4.72
N ASP A 369 10.37 -14.71 5.36
CA ASP A 369 10.13 -13.67 6.36
C ASP A 369 11.17 -13.77 7.49
N GLY A 370 11.76 -12.64 7.87
CA GLY A 370 12.80 -12.57 8.89
C GLY A 370 14.19 -13.00 8.44
N SER A 371 14.41 -13.32 7.15
CA SER A 371 15.74 -13.67 6.60
C SER A 371 16.55 -12.46 6.14
N PHE A 372 15.99 -11.26 6.20
CA PHE A 372 16.69 -10.02 5.84
C PHE A 372 16.28 -8.86 6.75
N ALA A 373 17.10 -7.85 6.79
CA ALA A 373 16.82 -6.60 7.49
C ALA A 373 17.42 -5.41 6.75
N ILE A 374 16.80 -4.25 6.95
CA ILE A 374 17.22 -2.97 6.39
C ILE A 374 17.34 -2.00 7.55
N ASN A 375 18.39 -1.16 7.55
CA ASN A 375 18.53 -0.13 8.56
C ASN A 375 17.51 1.02 8.36
N SER A 376 17.39 1.90 9.34
CA SER A 376 16.34 2.91 9.39
C SER A 376 16.37 3.92 8.24
N ASP A 377 17.56 4.23 7.67
CA ASP A 377 17.69 5.13 6.51
C ASP A 377 17.61 4.39 5.15
N GLY A 378 17.38 3.07 5.18
CA GLY A 378 17.25 2.24 3.99
C GLY A 378 18.56 1.95 3.25
N SER A 379 19.69 2.40 3.76
CA SER A 379 20.98 2.36 3.04
C SER A 379 21.78 1.07 3.22
N MET A 380 21.46 0.27 4.22
CA MET A 380 22.15 -0.99 4.50
C MET A 380 21.15 -2.15 4.50
N LEU A 381 21.44 -3.15 3.71
CA LEU A 381 20.68 -4.40 3.63
C LEU A 381 21.56 -5.53 4.17
N ALA A 382 21.05 -6.34 5.09
CA ALA A 382 21.65 -7.61 5.47
C ALA A 382 20.65 -8.76 5.21
N TYR A 383 21.12 -9.88 4.73
CA TYR A 383 20.27 -11.05 4.48
C TYR A 383 21.04 -12.35 4.67
N ASN A 384 20.31 -13.38 5.06
CA ASN A 384 20.81 -14.76 5.05
C ASN A 384 21.08 -15.13 3.60
N THR A 385 22.29 -15.52 3.26
CA THR A 385 22.73 -15.64 1.85
C THR A 385 21.91 -16.64 1.05
N SER A 386 21.37 -17.68 1.69
CA SER A 386 20.43 -18.63 1.09
C SER A 386 19.00 -18.11 0.94
N GLY A 387 18.66 -16.96 1.51
CA GLY A 387 17.29 -16.45 1.60
C GLY A 387 16.41 -17.16 2.64
N LYS A 388 16.93 -18.16 3.35
CA LYS A 388 16.18 -18.96 4.33
C LYS A 388 16.18 -18.32 5.72
N ALA A 389 15.35 -18.81 6.63
CA ALA A 389 15.25 -18.32 8.00
C ALA A 389 16.59 -18.34 8.78
N TYR A 390 17.53 -19.13 8.34
CA TYR A 390 18.93 -19.14 8.80
C TYR A 390 19.85 -19.60 7.67
N ASP A 391 21.12 -19.36 7.81
CA ASP A 391 22.18 -19.83 6.91
C ASP A 391 23.22 -20.66 7.66
N THR A 392 23.86 -21.60 6.98
CA THR A 392 24.95 -22.40 7.54
C THR A 392 26.33 -21.90 7.14
N GLU A 393 26.40 -20.97 6.19
CA GLU A 393 27.63 -20.41 5.66
C GLU A 393 27.84 -18.98 6.14
N ASN A 394 26.95 -18.06 5.74
CA ASN A 394 27.13 -16.65 6.05
C ASN A 394 25.84 -15.82 5.89
N ILE A 395 25.89 -14.60 6.40
CA ILE A 395 25.00 -13.52 6.03
C ILE A 395 25.74 -12.56 5.09
N THR A 396 25.04 -12.02 4.11
CA THR A 396 25.56 -11.01 3.19
C THR A 396 25.02 -9.64 3.56
N ILE A 397 25.89 -8.65 3.61
CA ILE A 397 25.56 -7.25 3.88
C ILE A 397 25.87 -6.45 2.62
N VAL A 398 24.96 -5.57 2.22
CA VAL A 398 25.11 -4.70 1.06
C VAL A 398 24.91 -3.25 1.48
N ASN A 399 25.92 -2.43 1.23
CA ASN A 399 25.75 -0.98 1.28
C ASN A 399 25.03 -0.54 0.00
N LEU A 400 23.75 -0.20 0.12
CA LEU A 400 22.92 0.16 -1.03
C LEU A 400 23.30 1.53 -1.65
N LYS A 401 24.07 2.36 -0.93
CA LYS A 401 24.56 3.64 -1.46
C LYS A 401 25.62 3.47 -2.55
N ASN A 402 26.48 2.45 -2.44
CA ASN A 402 27.60 2.22 -3.35
C ASN A 402 27.71 0.79 -3.88
N GLY A 403 26.80 -0.12 -3.50
CA GLY A 403 26.80 -1.52 -3.95
C GLY A 403 27.87 -2.41 -3.31
N GLU A 404 28.65 -1.89 -2.35
CA GLU A 404 29.71 -2.67 -1.68
C GLU A 404 29.10 -3.81 -0.84
N LYS A 405 29.70 -5.01 -0.96
CA LYS A 405 29.26 -6.22 -0.26
C LYS A 405 30.28 -6.69 0.75
N LYS A 406 29.77 -7.19 1.88
CA LYS A 406 30.52 -7.86 2.94
C LYS A 406 29.79 -9.11 3.38
N THR A 407 30.53 -10.08 3.94
CA THR A 407 29.96 -11.31 4.53
C THR A 407 30.43 -11.46 5.97
N ILE A 408 29.57 -12.04 6.80
CA ILE A 408 29.90 -12.52 8.14
C ILE A 408 29.64 -14.03 8.14
N GLU A 409 30.67 -14.81 8.43
CA GLU A 409 30.60 -16.28 8.40
C GLU A 409 29.98 -16.83 9.69
N ALA A 410 29.17 -17.89 9.53
CA ALA A 410 28.59 -18.62 10.66
C ALA A 410 29.65 -19.31 11.52
N GLY A 411 30.75 -19.74 10.90
CA GLY A 411 31.73 -20.63 11.50
C GLY A 411 31.33 -22.10 11.42
N ALA A 412 32.28 -22.99 11.63
CA ALA A 412 32.05 -24.44 11.54
C ALA A 412 30.96 -24.91 12.51
N ASP A 413 30.09 -25.80 12.02
CA ASP A 413 28.97 -26.41 12.77
C ASP A 413 27.94 -25.41 13.36
N ASN A 414 27.94 -24.18 12.90
CA ASN A 414 27.03 -23.14 13.33
C ASN A 414 25.98 -22.83 12.28
N ILE A 415 24.91 -22.14 12.73
CA ILE A 415 23.97 -21.41 11.92
C ILE A 415 24.05 -19.93 12.26
N ILE A 416 23.72 -19.08 11.30
CA ILE A 416 23.67 -17.64 11.46
C ILE A 416 22.34 -17.10 10.91
N THR A 417 21.79 -16.06 11.52
CA THR A 417 20.57 -15.41 11.03
C THR A 417 20.56 -13.92 11.35
N VAL A 418 20.03 -13.12 10.43
CA VAL A 418 19.85 -11.68 10.59
C VAL A 418 18.62 -11.41 11.46
N TYR A 419 18.72 -10.42 12.35
CA TYR A 419 17.56 -9.92 13.12
C TYR A 419 17.19 -8.48 12.78
N GLY A 420 18.17 -7.58 12.59
CA GLY A 420 17.86 -6.19 12.34
C GLY A 420 19.03 -5.25 12.52
N TYR A 421 18.69 -3.96 12.65
CA TYR A 421 19.66 -2.89 12.89
C TYR A 421 19.19 -1.98 14.03
N THR A 422 20.15 -1.47 14.80
CA THR A 422 20.03 -0.26 15.63
C THR A 422 20.93 0.82 15.01
N GLY A 423 20.32 1.82 14.41
CA GLY A 423 21.08 2.79 13.60
C GLY A 423 21.88 2.12 12.47
N THR A 424 23.21 2.12 12.57
CA THR A 424 24.11 1.44 11.63
C THR A 424 24.62 0.08 12.15
N ASN A 425 24.34 -0.26 13.39
CA ASN A 425 24.80 -1.51 14.00
C ASN A 425 23.92 -2.67 13.58
N LEU A 426 24.54 -3.73 13.05
CA LEU A 426 23.85 -4.94 12.64
C LEU A 426 23.68 -5.89 13.82
N ILE A 427 22.50 -6.47 13.95
CA ILE A 427 22.14 -7.46 14.95
C ILE A 427 21.90 -8.79 14.26
N TYR A 428 22.63 -9.82 14.64
CA TYR A 428 22.46 -11.17 14.13
C TYR A 428 22.61 -12.22 15.23
N GLY A 429 22.12 -13.42 14.94
CA GLY A 429 22.18 -14.54 15.86
C GLY A 429 23.06 -15.67 15.38
N ILE A 430 23.71 -16.37 16.32
CA ILE A 430 24.48 -17.59 16.06
C ILE A 430 23.89 -18.72 16.89
N GLY A 431 23.77 -19.90 16.29
CA GLY A 431 23.33 -21.12 16.96
C GLY A 431 24.13 -22.35 16.50
N SER A 432 23.88 -23.49 17.10
CA SER A 432 24.49 -24.75 16.65
C SER A 432 23.62 -25.44 15.60
N GLN A 433 24.24 -25.89 14.50
CA GLN A 433 23.57 -26.65 13.45
C GLN A 433 22.96 -27.97 14.00
N SER A 434 23.63 -28.58 14.98
CA SER A 434 23.17 -29.82 15.61
C SER A 434 21.84 -29.68 16.37
N ASP A 435 21.42 -28.45 16.69
CA ASP A 435 20.18 -28.18 17.41
C ASP A 435 18.99 -27.91 16.49
N VAL A 436 19.21 -27.65 15.22
CA VAL A 436 18.15 -27.33 14.24
C VAL A 436 17.11 -28.44 14.16
N SER A 437 17.52 -29.70 14.05
CA SER A 437 16.61 -30.84 13.97
C SER A 437 15.88 -31.15 15.27
N LYS A 438 16.31 -30.57 16.39
CA LYS A 438 15.76 -30.80 17.73
C LYS A 438 14.72 -29.76 18.16
N LYS A 439 14.55 -28.68 17.40
CA LYS A 439 13.71 -27.54 17.76
C LYS A 439 12.71 -27.22 16.64
N SER A 440 11.57 -26.70 17.03
CA SER A 440 10.54 -26.18 16.11
C SER A 440 10.74 -24.71 15.72
N PHE A 441 11.87 -24.13 16.10
CA PHE A 441 12.27 -22.74 15.83
C PHE A 441 13.77 -22.72 15.53
N VAL A 442 14.26 -21.63 14.93
CA VAL A 442 15.69 -21.43 14.66
C VAL A 442 16.47 -21.34 16.00
N PRO A 443 17.35 -22.30 16.32
CA PRO A 443 17.93 -22.43 17.66
C PRO A 443 19.14 -21.50 17.87
N VAL A 444 18.91 -20.21 17.95
CA VAL A 444 19.93 -19.19 18.22
C VAL A 444 20.31 -19.24 19.71
N SER A 445 21.59 -19.31 20.01
CA SER A 445 22.12 -19.34 21.38
C SER A 445 22.94 -18.11 21.78
N LYS A 446 23.41 -17.34 20.78
CA LYS A 446 24.15 -16.09 20.97
C LYS A 446 23.59 -15.01 20.04
N LEU A 447 23.29 -13.84 20.59
CA LEU A 447 23.03 -12.61 19.83
C LEU A 447 24.33 -11.79 19.75
N VAL A 448 24.62 -11.22 18.60
CA VAL A 448 25.81 -10.40 18.36
C VAL A 448 25.39 -9.08 17.75
N ILE A 449 25.99 -7.99 18.24
CA ILE A 449 25.83 -6.65 17.69
C ILE A 449 27.20 -6.21 17.18
N VAL A 450 27.28 -5.84 15.91
CA VAL A 450 28.49 -5.31 15.28
C VAL A 450 28.28 -3.89 14.82
N ASP A 451 29.33 -3.07 14.89
CA ASP A 451 29.34 -1.71 14.39
C ASP A 451 29.42 -1.64 12.85
N LYS A 452 29.51 -0.42 12.31
CA LYS A 452 29.67 -0.17 10.87
C LYS A 452 30.94 -0.77 10.26
N ASP A 453 31.96 -1.07 11.08
CA ASP A 453 33.22 -1.69 10.68
C ASP A 453 33.22 -3.21 10.92
N TYR A 454 32.03 -3.77 11.27
CA TYR A 454 31.76 -5.18 11.57
C TYR A 454 32.52 -5.73 12.77
N LYS A 455 32.89 -4.89 13.73
CA LYS A 455 33.48 -5.29 14.99
C LYS A 455 32.39 -5.54 16.03
N GLU A 456 32.50 -6.65 16.77
CA GLU A 456 31.56 -6.94 17.87
C GLU A 456 31.67 -5.83 18.93
N VAL A 457 30.57 -5.13 19.15
CA VAL A 457 30.42 -4.10 20.19
C VAL A 457 29.68 -4.63 21.40
N LYS A 458 28.80 -5.60 21.20
CA LYS A 458 28.04 -6.23 22.26
C LYS A 458 27.57 -7.62 21.86
N SER A 459 27.43 -8.51 22.83
CA SER A 459 26.79 -9.80 22.61
C SER A 459 25.96 -10.22 23.83
N TYR A 460 25.03 -11.13 23.58
CA TYR A 460 24.18 -11.72 24.61
C TYR A 460 24.13 -13.23 24.45
N SER A 461 24.35 -13.96 25.53
CA SER A 461 24.13 -15.40 25.61
C SER A 461 23.87 -15.82 27.05
N GLN A 462 23.06 -16.84 27.23
CA GLN A 462 22.80 -17.46 28.55
C GLN A 462 22.85 -18.98 28.44
N ASN A 463 23.37 -19.62 29.46
CA ASN A 463 23.52 -21.09 29.47
C ASN A 463 22.16 -21.80 29.33
N LYS A 464 22.05 -22.67 28.32
CA LYS A 464 20.84 -23.46 27.99
C LYS A 464 19.61 -22.60 27.66
N VAL A 465 19.80 -21.35 27.21
CA VAL A 465 18.73 -20.47 26.74
C VAL A 465 18.88 -20.26 25.23
N TYR A 466 17.79 -20.37 24.51
CA TYR A 466 17.70 -20.03 23.10
C TYR A 466 16.96 -18.70 22.92
N ILE A 467 17.33 -17.97 21.89
CA ILE A 467 16.68 -16.74 21.44
C ILE A 467 15.74 -17.14 20.31
N THR A 468 14.44 -16.94 20.49
CA THR A 468 13.40 -17.31 19.51
C THR A 468 12.88 -16.15 18.70
N GLY A 469 13.25 -14.93 19.06
CA GLY A 469 12.88 -13.70 18.33
C GLY A 469 13.55 -12.50 18.97
N VAL A 470 13.66 -11.45 18.17
CA VAL A 470 14.20 -10.14 18.56
C VAL A 470 13.27 -9.06 18.04
N GLU A 471 12.85 -8.15 18.91
CA GLU A 471 12.10 -6.95 18.54
C GLU A 471 12.95 -5.72 18.84
N ILE A 472 13.15 -4.89 17.83
CA ILE A 472 14.01 -3.70 17.92
C ILE A 472 13.11 -2.47 17.88
N THR A 473 13.23 -1.63 18.92
CA THR A 473 12.54 -0.33 19.00
C THR A 473 13.57 0.72 19.37
N ASP A 474 13.87 1.60 18.44
CA ASP A 474 14.95 2.58 18.55
C ASP A 474 16.30 1.89 18.87
N ASN A 475 16.80 2.06 20.08
CA ASN A 475 18.03 1.44 20.57
C ASN A 475 17.79 0.32 21.61
N ILE A 476 16.53 -0.07 21.82
CA ILE A 476 16.13 -1.15 22.72
C ILE A 476 15.92 -2.43 21.91
N ILE A 477 16.59 -3.49 22.33
CA ILE A 477 16.52 -4.81 21.73
C ILE A 477 15.83 -5.74 22.71
N ASN A 478 14.57 -6.05 22.47
CA ASN A 478 13.80 -7.01 23.27
C ASN A 478 14.08 -8.43 22.75
N ILE A 479 14.48 -9.32 23.65
CA ILE A 479 14.92 -10.68 23.32
C ILE A 479 13.91 -11.68 23.86
N LYS A 480 13.21 -12.38 22.95
CA LYS A 480 12.31 -13.49 23.27
C LYS A 480 13.14 -14.73 23.56
N ARG A 481 12.89 -15.38 24.70
CA ARG A 481 13.74 -16.45 25.20
C ARG A 481 13.01 -17.76 25.43
N TYR A 482 13.72 -18.86 25.23
CA TYR A 482 13.23 -20.21 25.43
C TYR A 482 14.24 -21.05 26.24
N LYS A 483 13.77 -21.74 27.28
CA LYS A 483 14.62 -22.61 28.12
C LYS A 483 13.92 -23.92 28.41
N GLY A 484 14.63 -25.03 28.19
CA GLY A 484 14.06 -26.35 28.39
C GLY A 484 12.94 -26.64 27.38
N LYS A 485 11.67 -26.62 27.84
CA LYS A 485 10.48 -26.89 27.01
C LYS A 485 9.49 -25.72 26.95
N SER A 486 9.86 -24.55 27.45
CA SER A 486 8.94 -23.41 27.56
C SER A 486 9.61 -22.07 27.25
N GLN A 487 8.79 -21.13 26.84
CA GLN A 487 9.15 -19.73 26.78
C GLN A 487 9.35 -19.21 28.23
N ILE A 488 10.36 -18.40 28.42
CA ILE A 488 10.63 -17.69 29.68
C ILE A 488 10.46 -16.18 29.46
N SER A 489 10.51 -15.40 30.55
CA SER A 489 10.40 -13.94 30.47
C SER A 489 11.42 -13.37 29.49
N ASP A 490 11.01 -12.36 28.73
CA ASP A 490 11.87 -11.63 27.80
C ASP A 490 13.01 -10.92 28.55
N ASP A 491 14.08 -10.64 27.83
CA ASP A 491 15.21 -9.85 28.32
C ASP A 491 15.44 -8.65 27.39
N GLN A 492 16.23 -7.68 27.83
CA GLN A 492 16.48 -6.48 27.06
C GLN A 492 17.98 -6.17 26.99
N LEU A 493 18.40 -5.74 25.79
CA LEU A 493 19.67 -5.09 25.60
C LEU A 493 19.44 -3.65 25.16
N LEU A 494 20.29 -2.75 25.66
CA LEU A 494 20.35 -1.38 25.17
C LEU A 494 21.61 -1.26 24.29
N ASP A 495 21.43 -0.80 23.06
CA ASP A 495 22.53 -0.37 22.23
C ASP A 495 22.78 1.13 22.47
N ASN A 496 23.97 1.47 22.94
CA ASN A 496 24.32 2.85 23.28
C ASN A 496 24.81 3.66 22.07
N THR A 497 24.61 3.16 20.86
CA THR A 497 24.99 3.90 19.65
C THR A 497 24.13 5.16 19.55
N GLU A 498 24.79 6.30 19.41
CA GLU A 498 24.09 7.56 19.13
C GLU A 498 23.40 7.46 17.78
N THR A 499 22.07 7.41 17.81
CA THR A 499 21.26 7.52 16.60
C THR A 499 20.99 9.00 16.33
N LYS A 500 21.22 9.43 15.10
CA LYS A 500 20.86 10.78 14.68
C LYS A 500 19.33 10.93 14.76
N LYS A 501 18.87 11.92 15.51
CA LYS A 501 17.43 12.18 15.59
C LYS A 501 16.91 12.59 14.21
N PRO A 502 15.80 12.02 13.74
CA PRO A 502 15.22 12.43 12.46
C PRO A 502 14.75 13.88 12.53
N VAL A 503 14.70 14.56 11.38
CA VAL A 503 14.22 15.97 11.29
C VAL A 503 12.76 16.11 11.65
N ALA A 504 11.97 15.07 11.47
CA ALA A 504 10.56 15.01 11.79
C ALA A 504 10.14 13.61 12.24
N LYS A 505 8.95 13.50 12.78
CA LYS A 505 8.30 12.23 13.11
C LYS A 505 6.82 12.31 12.76
N THR A 506 6.23 11.15 12.45
CA THR A 506 4.78 11.04 12.35
C THR A 506 4.15 11.43 13.69
N SER A 507 3.16 12.29 13.64
CA SER A 507 2.40 12.76 14.79
C SER A 507 0.95 12.98 14.39
N TYR A 508 0.15 13.38 15.33
CA TYR A 508 -1.23 13.77 15.10
C TYR A 508 -1.47 15.16 15.68
N TYR A 509 -2.14 15.96 14.90
CA TYR A 509 -2.76 17.19 15.37
C TYR A 509 -4.21 16.85 15.75
N VAL A 510 -4.73 17.49 16.78
CA VAL A 510 -6.15 17.42 17.15
C VAL A 510 -6.72 18.80 16.98
N ASP A 511 -7.62 18.94 16.03
CA ASP A 511 -8.29 20.22 15.75
C ASP A 511 -9.27 20.64 16.85
N ASP A 512 -9.84 21.84 16.74
CA ASP A 512 -10.77 22.41 17.72
C ASP A 512 -12.06 21.58 17.87
N VAL A 513 -12.42 20.77 16.87
CA VAL A 513 -13.56 19.85 16.92
C VAL A 513 -13.15 18.44 17.35
N LYS A 514 -11.93 18.26 17.84
CA LYS A 514 -11.33 17.02 18.35
C LYS A 514 -11.22 15.92 17.28
N GLN A 515 -11.00 16.34 16.03
CA GLN A 515 -10.66 15.42 14.96
C GLN A 515 -9.15 15.21 14.90
N LYS A 516 -8.76 13.97 14.67
CA LYS A 516 -7.36 13.57 14.57
C LYS A 516 -6.88 13.73 13.14
N GLU A 517 -5.92 14.62 12.95
CA GLU A 517 -5.28 14.87 11.66
C GLU A 517 -3.85 14.33 11.65
N LEU A 518 -3.44 13.77 10.55
CA LEU A 518 -2.08 13.25 10.37
C LEU A 518 -1.11 14.44 10.25
N ALA A 519 0.02 14.37 10.92
CA ALA A 519 1.02 15.43 10.87
C ALA A 519 2.46 14.90 10.83
N LEU A 520 3.36 15.71 10.29
CA LEU A 520 4.80 15.59 10.44
C LEU A 520 5.28 16.63 11.46
N ALA A 521 5.57 16.22 12.68
CA ALA A 521 6.11 17.08 13.72
C ALA A 521 7.62 17.21 13.58
N PHE A 522 8.13 18.42 13.44
CA PHE A 522 9.57 18.69 13.37
C PHE A 522 10.24 18.44 14.73
N THR A 523 11.42 17.84 14.71
CA THR A 523 12.24 17.63 15.91
C THR A 523 12.74 18.95 16.48
N ASN A 524 13.11 19.88 15.59
CA ASN A 524 13.47 21.25 15.93
C ASN A 524 12.53 22.19 15.18
N ALA A 525 12.02 23.22 15.87
CA ALA A 525 11.18 24.23 15.22
C ALA A 525 11.95 24.92 14.09
N LEU A 526 11.26 25.18 13.00
CA LEU A 526 11.81 25.91 11.86
C LEU A 526 11.98 27.40 12.20
N ASP A 527 12.90 28.06 11.51
CA ASP A 527 13.13 29.50 11.67
C ASP A 527 11.88 30.32 11.35
N GLY A 528 11.25 30.85 12.37
CA GLY A 528 10.02 31.66 12.25
C GLY A 528 10.21 33.01 11.54
N THR A 529 11.46 33.46 11.32
CA THR A 529 11.74 34.73 10.61
C THR A 529 11.60 34.55 9.08
N LYS A 530 11.69 33.34 8.59
CA LYS A 530 11.54 33.04 7.16
C LYS A 530 10.08 32.76 6.79
N GLN A 531 9.63 33.36 5.71
CA GLN A 531 8.29 33.11 5.19
C GLN A 531 8.27 31.81 4.38
N LEU A 532 7.16 31.07 4.51
CA LEU A 532 6.93 29.90 3.67
C LEU A 532 6.84 30.29 2.20
N SER A 533 7.64 29.67 1.35
CA SER A 533 7.50 29.75 -0.11
C SER A 533 7.15 28.40 -0.72
N VAL A 534 6.23 28.41 -1.67
CA VAL A 534 5.75 27.18 -2.33
C VAL A 534 5.92 27.31 -3.84
N GLU A 535 6.55 26.30 -4.44
CA GLU A 535 6.80 26.25 -5.88
C GLU A 535 6.18 24.97 -6.46
N LYS A 536 5.39 25.13 -7.52
CA LYS A 536 4.81 23.97 -8.22
C LYS A 536 5.85 23.31 -9.10
N ILE A 537 5.65 22.02 -9.41
CA ILE A 537 6.50 21.27 -10.34
C ILE A 537 6.54 21.97 -11.72
N GLY A 538 7.73 22.15 -12.26
CA GLY A 538 7.92 22.75 -13.57
C GLY A 538 7.62 21.76 -14.69
N LYS A 539 8.32 20.63 -14.73
CA LYS A 539 8.16 19.64 -15.80
C LYS A 539 8.40 18.22 -15.29
N VAL A 540 7.53 17.29 -15.72
CA VAL A 540 7.75 15.84 -15.58
C VAL A 540 7.87 15.23 -16.97
N THR A 541 8.92 14.45 -17.20
CA THR A 541 9.20 13.81 -18.50
C THR A 541 9.30 12.31 -18.31
N PHE A 542 8.47 11.57 -19.01
CA PHE A 542 8.55 10.11 -19.16
C PHE A 542 9.30 9.76 -20.44
N ASP A 543 9.88 8.57 -20.49
CA ASP A 543 10.75 8.16 -21.57
C ASP A 543 10.47 6.69 -21.96
N SER A 544 9.97 6.46 -23.18
CA SER A 544 9.67 5.10 -23.67
C SER A 544 10.92 4.20 -23.74
N SER A 545 12.12 4.79 -23.82
CA SER A 545 13.40 4.06 -23.82
C SER A 545 13.87 3.68 -22.42
N SER A 546 13.17 4.14 -21.36
CA SER A 546 13.50 3.83 -19.96
C SER A 546 13.13 2.41 -19.54
N LYS A 547 12.39 1.68 -20.38
CA LYS A 547 11.88 0.34 -20.07
C LYS A 547 13.01 -0.65 -19.80
N VAL A 548 12.94 -1.30 -18.65
CA VAL A 548 13.85 -2.38 -18.26
C VAL A 548 13.38 -3.68 -18.92
N ASN A 549 14.31 -4.49 -19.44
CA ASN A 549 14.01 -5.77 -20.10
C ASN A 549 13.68 -6.89 -19.09
N ALA A 550 13.00 -6.55 -18.01
CA ALA A 550 12.54 -7.52 -17.01
C ALA A 550 11.01 -7.56 -17.05
N THR A 551 10.46 -8.76 -17.09
CA THR A 551 9.03 -8.95 -16.87
C THR A 551 8.85 -9.67 -15.54
N PHE A 552 8.21 -9.02 -14.57
CA PHE A 552 7.75 -9.71 -13.38
C PHE A 552 6.51 -10.52 -13.75
N GLU A 553 6.72 -11.76 -14.04
CA GLU A 553 5.63 -12.72 -14.01
C GLU A 553 5.45 -13.19 -12.57
N SER A 554 4.21 -13.18 -12.08
CA SER A 554 3.91 -13.91 -10.85
C SER A 554 4.44 -15.33 -11.02
N LYS A 555 5.31 -15.79 -10.11
CA LYS A 555 5.61 -17.22 -10.04
C LYS A 555 4.27 -17.95 -10.05
N LYS A 556 4.19 -19.10 -10.72
CA LYS A 556 3.04 -20.03 -10.70
C LYS A 556 2.89 -20.64 -9.29
N GLU A 557 2.80 -19.82 -8.27
CA GLU A 557 2.38 -20.25 -6.95
C GLU A 557 0.86 -20.29 -6.98
N ASN A 558 0.27 -21.29 -6.36
CA ASN A 558 -1.17 -21.34 -6.13
C ASN A 558 -1.50 -20.26 -5.08
N ASN A 559 -1.58 -19.03 -5.51
CA ASN A 559 -1.97 -17.93 -4.66
C ASN A 559 -3.48 -17.84 -4.60
N TYR A 560 -3.99 -17.60 -3.41
CA TYR A 560 -5.39 -17.37 -3.12
C TYR A 560 -5.60 -15.88 -2.88
N TYR A 561 -6.45 -15.27 -3.69
CA TYR A 561 -6.77 -13.85 -3.63
C TYR A 561 -8.04 -13.65 -2.84
N VAL A 562 -7.96 -12.89 -1.77
CA VAL A 562 -9.12 -12.55 -0.93
C VAL A 562 -9.65 -11.20 -1.36
N TYR A 563 -10.91 -11.18 -1.76
CA TYR A 563 -11.66 -9.96 -2.05
C TYR A 563 -12.72 -9.78 -0.98
N GLY A 564 -12.88 -8.55 -0.49
CA GLY A 564 -13.91 -8.15 0.44
C GLY A 564 -14.06 -6.64 0.42
N TYR A 565 -15.21 -6.12 0.75
CA TYR A 565 -15.53 -4.70 0.67
C TYR A 565 -15.25 -4.09 -0.71
N GLY A 566 -15.42 -4.89 -1.78
CA GLY A 566 -15.18 -4.46 -3.16
C GLY A 566 -13.73 -4.27 -3.58
N LYS A 567 -12.77 -4.72 -2.78
CA LYS A 567 -11.34 -4.61 -3.08
C LYS A 567 -10.57 -5.87 -2.66
N LEU A 568 -9.37 -6.04 -3.22
CA LEU A 568 -8.45 -7.08 -2.81
C LEU A 568 -7.97 -6.79 -1.37
N GLN A 569 -8.21 -7.72 -0.47
CA GLN A 569 -7.82 -7.62 0.94
C GLN A 569 -6.46 -8.25 1.22
N GLY A 570 -6.05 -9.24 0.44
CA GLY A 570 -4.77 -9.90 0.59
C GLY A 570 -4.57 -11.04 -0.39
N ILE A 571 -3.32 -11.53 -0.43
CA ILE A 571 -2.91 -12.71 -1.19
C ILE A 571 -2.29 -13.69 -0.21
N TYR A 572 -2.67 -14.95 -0.31
CA TYR A 572 -2.27 -16.00 0.60
C TYR A 572 -1.76 -17.21 -0.18
N SER A 573 -0.72 -17.85 0.29
CA SER A 573 -0.24 -19.12 -0.24
C SER A 573 -1.01 -20.31 0.34
N ASP A 574 -1.69 -20.12 1.47
CA ASP A 574 -2.50 -21.14 2.15
C ASP A 574 -4.00 -20.87 1.99
N LYS A 575 -4.75 -21.88 1.54
CA LYS A 575 -6.20 -21.80 1.33
C LYS A 575 -6.97 -21.51 2.62
N ASN A 576 -6.56 -22.08 3.75
CA ASN A 576 -7.27 -21.90 5.01
C ASN A 576 -7.07 -20.49 5.57
N ALA A 577 -5.83 -19.96 5.46
CA ALA A 577 -5.54 -18.58 5.82
C ALA A 577 -6.34 -17.60 4.95
N ALA A 578 -6.41 -17.83 3.63
CA ALA A 578 -7.24 -17.05 2.73
C ALA A 578 -8.72 -17.10 3.10
N THR A 579 -9.24 -18.30 3.37
CA THR A 579 -10.65 -18.48 3.74
C THR A 579 -10.98 -17.75 5.05
N ASN A 580 -10.09 -17.82 6.05
CA ASN A 580 -10.28 -17.11 7.32
C ASN A 580 -10.27 -15.58 7.14
N ALA A 581 -9.38 -15.07 6.29
CA ALA A 581 -9.36 -13.65 5.95
C ALA A 581 -10.64 -13.22 5.20
N ALA A 582 -11.12 -14.05 4.26
CA ALA A 582 -12.36 -13.78 3.55
C ALA A 582 -13.59 -13.80 4.47
N LYS A 583 -13.64 -14.70 5.47
CA LYS A 583 -14.68 -14.69 6.50
C LYS A 583 -14.71 -13.38 7.28
N ALA A 584 -13.54 -12.85 7.66
CA ALA A 584 -13.44 -11.61 8.41
C ALA A 584 -13.87 -10.37 7.61
N THR A 585 -13.91 -10.47 6.29
CA THR A 585 -14.25 -9.37 5.38
C THR A 585 -15.54 -9.61 4.57
N TYR A 586 -16.33 -10.63 4.95
CA TYR A 586 -17.56 -11.03 4.25
C TYR A 586 -17.32 -11.20 2.74
N GLY A 587 -16.15 -11.72 2.38
CA GLY A 587 -15.63 -11.68 1.02
C GLY A 587 -15.61 -13.03 0.32
N LEU A 588 -14.79 -13.12 -0.69
CA LEU A 588 -14.57 -14.34 -1.47
C LEU A 588 -13.08 -14.62 -1.65
N VAL A 589 -12.76 -15.87 -1.94
CA VAL A 589 -11.41 -16.32 -2.29
C VAL A 589 -11.42 -16.79 -3.74
N THR A 590 -10.48 -16.29 -4.53
CA THR A 590 -10.24 -16.80 -5.89
C THR A 590 -8.84 -17.40 -6.01
N ASP A 591 -8.62 -18.21 -7.01
CA ASP A 591 -7.27 -18.60 -7.46
C ASP A 591 -6.66 -17.50 -8.35
N ASN A 592 -5.44 -17.74 -8.83
CA ASN A 592 -4.71 -16.84 -9.74
C ASN A 592 -5.34 -16.74 -11.16
N ARG A 593 -6.39 -17.52 -11.45
CA ARG A 593 -7.16 -17.47 -12.69
C ARG A 593 -8.52 -16.79 -12.49
N GLY A 594 -8.82 -16.34 -11.26
CA GLY A 594 -10.10 -15.74 -10.91
C GLY A 594 -11.21 -16.76 -10.61
N HIS A 595 -10.90 -18.08 -10.56
CA HIS A 595 -11.89 -19.07 -10.18
C HIS A 595 -12.27 -18.87 -8.70
N LYS A 596 -13.57 -18.90 -8.40
CA LYS A 596 -14.06 -18.83 -7.02
C LYS A 596 -13.69 -20.11 -6.27
N ILE A 597 -12.86 -19.99 -5.26
CA ILE A 597 -12.44 -21.09 -4.38
C ILE A 597 -13.35 -21.20 -3.15
N TRP A 598 -13.80 -20.04 -2.66
CA TRP A 598 -14.67 -19.95 -1.51
C TRP A 598 -15.39 -18.59 -1.52
N VAL A 599 -16.64 -18.58 -1.06
CA VAL A 599 -17.46 -17.37 -0.92
C VAL A 599 -18.02 -17.34 0.48
N PHE A 600 -18.09 -16.16 1.10
CA PHE A 600 -18.74 -15.99 2.39
C PHE A 600 -20.21 -16.37 2.27
N GLU A 601 -20.62 -17.31 3.10
CA GLU A 601 -21.98 -17.76 3.23
C GLU A 601 -22.43 -17.53 4.66
N GLU A 602 -23.31 -16.56 4.88
CA GLU A 602 -24.01 -16.47 6.15
C GLU A 602 -25.06 -17.58 6.24
N ASN A 603 -24.81 -18.52 7.15
CA ASN A 603 -25.86 -19.46 7.57
C ASN A 603 -26.71 -18.72 8.60
N TYR A 604 -27.78 -18.09 8.16
CA TYR A 604 -28.87 -17.70 9.03
C TYR A 604 -29.73 -18.95 9.28
N ASN A 605 -29.49 -19.65 10.40
CA ASN A 605 -30.44 -20.56 10.99
C ASN A 605 -31.37 -19.80 11.92
#